data_0ddb3a76fc2faad29c818c0fd1d19379
#
_entry.id   0ddb3a76fc2faad29c818c0fd1d19379
#
_cell.length_a   1.000
_cell.length_b   1.000
_cell.length_c   1.000
_cell.angle_alpha   90.00
_cell.angle_beta   90.00
_cell.angle_gamma   90.00
#
_symmetry.space_group_name_H-M   'P 1'
#
loop_
_entity.id
_entity.type
_entity.pdbx_description
1 polymer ?
#
loop_
_entity_poly.entity_id
_entity_poly.type
_entity_poly.pdbx_seq_one_letter_code
_entity_poly.pdbx_strand_id
1 'polypeptide(L)'
;MKITDIKLHRLRTLETVGELTPAWPGANMRFKRGGGAFVEIETDAGLTGIGPGASPALVERARELLVGTNPLRIERHAEQMAHYLRGGGYGGSAGFDIALWDLAGKAAGEPLVNIFGGGDSAVVPYASLIQLSVPSERAEQATRLAGEGWQAIKLRLHHDTISEDLETVRQVREAVGDTMTIMVDANQAQSATPWQPGVRWDFARALATAKELEQLGVYWLEEPLPRYAFDDIARLNDATGLRIAGGENNVGLHEFTRMLREDVYDVLQPESLVLQGITT
;
A
#
# COMPACT_ATOMS: atom_id res chain seq x y z
N MET A 1 -19.27 8.80 26.35
CA MET A 1 -19.10 9.33 24.98
C MET A 1 -19.92 8.47 24.02
N LYS A 2 -20.71 9.12 23.16
CA LYS A 2 -21.55 8.47 22.14
C LYS A 2 -21.34 9.17 20.82
N ILE A 3 -21.41 8.44 19.73
CA ILE A 3 -21.40 8.99 18.37
C ILE A 3 -22.71 9.75 18.15
N THR A 4 -22.61 11.00 17.70
CA THR A 4 -23.78 11.86 17.42
C THR A 4 -24.09 11.96 15.94
N ASP A 5 -23.07 11.96 15.08
CA ASP A 5 -23.23 11.99 13.62
C ASP A 5 -22.00 11.44 12.90
N ILE A 6 -22.16 11.09 11.61
CA ILE A 6 -21.08 10.73 10.69
C ILE A 6 -21.28 11.55 9.41
N LYS A 7 -20.28 12.33 9.06
CA LYS A 7 -20.30 13.25 7.91
C LYS A 7 -19.33 12.83 6.82
N LEU A 8 -19.72 13.01 5.57
CA LEU A 8 -18.86 12.87 4.42
C LEU A 8 -18.48 14.26 3.90
N HIS A 9 -17.21 14.59 3.99
CA HIS A 9 -16.66 15.82 3.45
C HIS A 9 -16.03 15.55 2.09
N ARG A 10 -16.46 16.26 1.07
CA ARG A 10 -15.87 16.22 -0.27
C ARG A 10 -15.00 17.44 -0.50
N LEU A 11 -13.74 17.20 -0.80
CA LEU A 11 -12.79 18.25 -1.10
C LEU A 11 -12.92 18.67 -2.56
N ARG A 12 -12.93 19.99 -2.80
CA ARG A 12 -12.94 20.51 -4.16
C ARG A 12 -11.60 20.25 -4.84
N THR A 13 -11.64 19.67 -6.04
CA THR A 13 -10.48 19.65 -6.92
C THR A 13 -10.19 21.08 -7.38
N LEU A 14 -8.96 21.53 -7.18
CA LEU A 14 -8.51 22.86 -7.57
C LEU A 14 -7.94 22.85 -8.99
N GLU A 15 -6.98 21.98 -9.24
CA GLU A 15 -6.30 21.88 -10.54
C GLU A 15 -5.67 20.49 -10.73
N THR A 16 -5.38 20.13 -11.98
CA THR A 16 -4.49 19.02 -12.30
C THR A 16 -3.05 19.54 -12.29
N VAL A 17 -2.19 18.93 -11.45
CA VAL A 17 -0.80 19.36 -11.28
C VAL A 17 0.19 18.47 -12.04
N GLY A 18 -0.25 17.36 -12.60
CA GLY A 18 0.56 16.48 -13.42
C GLY A 18 -0.18 15.26 -13.92
N GLU A 19 0.34 14.66 -14.96
CA GLU A 19 -0.12 13.39 -15.49
C GLU A 19 1.10 12.49 -15.67
N LEU A 20 0.95 11.19 -15.44
CA LEU A 20 1.96 10.19 -15.75
C LEU A 20 1.32 8.91 -16.26
N THR A 21 2.09 8.16 -17.03
CA THR A 21 1.76 6.80 -17.44
C THR A 21 2.49 5.84 -16.50
N PRO A 22 1.76 5.08 -15.67
CA PRO A 22 2.39 4.13 -14.76
C PRO A 22 2.91 2.89 -15.50
N ALA A 23 3.66 2.07 -14.79
CA ALA A 23 4.25 0.83 -15.30
C ALA A 23 3.20 -0.21 -15.74
N TRP A 24 1.96 -0.10 -15.31
CA TRP A 24 0.88 -0.99 -15.74
C TRP A 24 0.10 -0.39 -16.91
N PRO A 25 -0.13 -1.16 -17.97
CA PRO A 25 -0.75 -0.67 -19.20
C PRO A 25 -2.21 -0.21 -19.02
N GLY A 26 -2.60 0.79 -19.82
CA GLY A 26 -3.99 1.25 -19.91
C GLY A 26 -4.43 2.24 -18.83
N ALA A 27 -3.55 2.67 -17.94
CA ALA A 27 -3.83 3.68 -16.94
C ALA A 27 -3.08 4.98 -17.23
N ASN A 28 -3.79 6.12 -17.14
CA ASN A 28 -3.18 7.44 -17.01
C ASN A 28 -3.52 7.96 -15.63
N MET A 29 -2.50 8.27 -14.84
CA MET A 29 -2.68 8.86 -13.52
C MET A 29 -2.63 10.38 -13.62
N ARG A 30 -3.69 11.03 -13.15
CA ARG A 30 -3.78 12.48 -13.04
C ARG A 30 -3.65 12.91 -11.61
N PHE A 31 -2.59 13.62 -11.31
CA PHE A 31 -2.40 14.22 -9.99
C PHE A 31 -3.17 15.52 -9.90
N LYS A 32 -3.94 15.66 -8.84
CA LYS A 32 -4.79 16.81 -8.60
C LYS A 32 -4.41 17.47 -7.28
N ARG A 33 -4.39 18.78 -7.26
CA ARG A 33 -4.39 19.52 -5.99
C ARG A 33 -5.82 19.58 -5.48
N GLY A 34 -6.05 19.14 -4.24
CA GLY A 34 -7.39 18.98 -3.68
C GLY A 34 -8.11 17.78 -4.29
N GLY A 35 -9.41 17.71 -4.08
CA GLY A 35 -10.22 16.55 -4.45
C GLY A 35 -10.17 15.45 -3.37
N GLY A 36 -10.87 14.33 -3.65
CA GLY A 36 -11.04 13.28 -2.66
C GLY A 36 -12.15 13.58 -1.66
N ALA A 37 -12.19 12.77 -0.61
CA ALA A 37 -13.16 12.88 0.47
C ALA A 37 -12.57 12.34 1.77
N PHE A 38 -13.17 12.72 2.90
CA PHE A 38 -12.93 12.10 4.21
C PHE A 38 -14.23 11.96 4.97
N VAL A 39 -14.27 11.00 5.88
CA VAL A 39 -15.37 10.86 6.85
C VAL A 39 -14.96 11.50 8.17
N GLU A 40 -15.94 12.11 8.84
CA GLU A 40 -15.83 12.67 10.18
C GLU A 40 -16.88 12.02 11.08
N ILE A 41 -16.46 11.47 12.22
CA ILE A 41 -17.33 10.90 13.24
C ILE A 41 -17.38 11.88 14.42
N GLU A 42 -18.55 12.45 14.70
CA GLU A 42 -18.75 13.38 15.80
C GLU A 42 -19.25 12.66 17.07
N THR A 43 -18.92 13.22 18.24
CA THR A 43 -19.37 12.67 19.52
C THR A 43 -19.99 13.73 20.43
N ASP A 44 -20.80 13.28 21.39
CA ASP A 44 -21.38 14.13 22.46
C ASP A 44 -20.34 14.70 23.45
N ALA A 45 -19.10 14.23 23.38
CA ALA A 45 -17.97 14.76 24.17
C ALA A 45 -17.21 15.89 23.44
N GLY A 46 -17.65 16.30 22.25
CA GLY A 46 -16.97 17.31 21.43
C GLY A 46 -15.70 16.84 20.73
N LEU A 47 -15.39 15.55 20.81
CA LEU A 47 -14.30 14.94 20.04
C LEU A 47 -14.80 14.50 18.68
N THR A 48 -13.94 14.63 17.66
CA THR A 48 -14.20 14.15 16.30
C THR A 48 -13.09 13.24 15.83
N GLY A 49 -13.46 12.17 15.11
CA GLY A 49 -12.51 11.26 14.45
C GLY A 49 -12.58 11.43 12.95
N ILE A 50 -11.43 11.37 12.30
CA ILE A 50 -11.28 11.55 10.86
C ILE A 50 -10.68 10.29 10.23
N GLY A 51 -11.27 9.86 9.12
CA GLY A 51 -10.75 8.75 8.32
C GLY A 51 -10.94 8.99 6.82
N PRO A 52 -10.33 8.18 5.97
CA PRO A 52 -10.53 8.25 4.51
C PRO A 52 -11.99 8.25 4.10
N GLY A 53 -12.29 8.84 2.94
CA GLY A 53 -13.67 8.94 2.44
C GLY A 53 -14.27 7.58 2.09
N ALA A 54 -15.61 7.51 2.20
CA ALA A 54 -16.41 6.37 1.79
C ALA A 54 -17.46 6.79 0.75
N SER A 55 -18.18 5.84 0.16
CA SER A 55 -19.33 6.17 -0.68
C SER A 55 -20.47 6.75 0.17
N PRO A 56 -21.32 7.66 -0.37
CA PRO A 56 -22.45 8.22 0.36
C PRO A 56 -23.38 7.13 0.93
N ALA A 57 -23.63 6.07 0.18
CA ALA A 57 -24.45 4.96 0.63
C ALA A 57 -23.88 4.23 1.84
N LEU A 58 -22.53 4.08 1.90
CA LEU A 58 -21.87 3.48 3.05
C LEU A 58 -21.93 4.41 4.27
N VAL A 59 -21.85 5.73 4.09
CA VAL A 59 -21.97 6.70 5.19
C VAL A 59 -23.38 6.61 5.82
N GLU A 60 -24.45 6.55 5.03
CA GLU A 60 -25.80 6.39 5.56
C GLU A 60 -25.97 5.09 6.35
N ARG A 61 -25.46 3.98 5.82
CA ARG A 61 -25.49 2.70 6.55
C ARG A 61 -24.62 2.72 7.82
N ALA A 62 -23.48 3.39 7.79
CA ALA A 62 -22.66 3.54 8.98
C ALA A 62 -23.36 4.39 10.07
N ARG A 63 -24.11 5.43 9.68
CA ARG A 63 -24.96 6.18 10.60
C ARG A 63 -25.98 5.30 11.31
N GLU A 64 -26.70 4.46 10.56
CA GLU A 64 -27.67 3.52 11.12
C GLU A 64 -27.06 2.56 12.14
N LEU A 65 -25.80 2.15 11.92
CA LEU A 65 -25.11 1.18 12.77
C LEU A 65 -24.45 1.80 14.00
N LEU A 66 -23.85 2.99 13.83
CA LEU A 66 -22.90 3.54 14.81
C LEU A 66 -23.44 4.71 15.64
N VAL A 67 -24.38 5.51 15.12
CA VAL A 67 -24.94 6.65 15.87
C VAL A 67 -25.63 6.17 17.14
N GLY A 68 -25.39 6.89 18.24
CA GLY A 68 -25.88 6.54 19.59
C GLY A 68 -25.03 5.50 20.32
N THR A 69 -24.05 4.89 19.68
CA THR A 69 -23.16 3.89 20.30
C THR A 69 -21.90 4.53 20.90
N ASN A 70 -21.16 3.76 21.70
CA ASN A 70 -19.86 4.18 22.22
C ASN A 70 -18.77 3.91 21.19
N PRO A 71 -18.07 4.97 20.66
CA PRO A 71 -17.04 4.82 19.63
C PRO A 71 -15.83 3.97 20.06
N LEU A 72 -15.56 3.86 21.38
CA LEU A 72 -14.42 3.10 21.88
C LEU A 72 -14.62 1.57 21.85
N ARG A 73 -15.79 1.08 21.41
CA ARG A 73 -16.02 -0.36 21.17
C ARG A 73 -15.59 -0.75 19.75
N ILE A 74 -14.34 -0.44 19.38
CA ILE A 74 -13.85 -0.49 18.01
C ILE A 74 -13.97 -1.89 17.41
N GLU A 75 -13.49 -2.94 18.08
CA GLU A 75 -13.57 -4.32 17.61
C GLU A 75 -15.02 -4.74 17.27
N ARG A 76 -15.96 -4.43 18.18
CA ARG A 76 -17.37 -4.70 17.93
C ARG A 76 -17.90 -3.96 16.70
N HIS A 77 -17.50 -2.70 16.53
CA HIS A 77 -17.90 -1.91 15.37
C HIS A 77 -17.25 -2.45 14.09
N ALA A 78 -16.01 -2.88 14.12
CA ALA A 78 -15.35 -3.52 13.00
C ALA A 78 -16.08 -4.79 12.56
N GLU A 79 -16.43 -5.67 13.50
CA GLU A 79 -17.24 -6.88 13.23
C GLU A 79 -18.61 -6.55 12.60
N GLN A 80 -19.32 -5.57 13.15
CA GLN A 80 -20.60 -5.13 12.62
C GLN A 80 -20.45 -4.56 11.21
N MET A 81 -19.46 -3.70 10.98
CA MET A 81 -19.18 -3.11 9.68
C MET A 81 -18.77 -4.18 8.66
N ALA A 82 -17.92 -5.12 9.03
CA ALA A 82 -17.53 -6.24 8.16
C ALA A 82 -18.74 -7.06 7.72
N HIS A 83 -19.72 -7.24 8.60
CA HIS A 83 -20.95 -7.97 8.29
C HIS A 83 -21.94 -7.15 7.43
N TYR A 84 -22.21 -5.91 7.81
CA TYR A 84 -23.27 -5.10 7.20
C TYR A 84 -22.83 -4.21 6.05
N LEU A 85 -21.53 -3.80 6.00
CA LEU A 85 -20.95 -2.96 4.94
C LEU A 85 -20.15 -3.76 3.90
N ARG A 86 -20.16 -5.09 3.98
CA ARG A 86 -19.51 -5.96 3.00
C ARG A 86 -19.99 -5.62 1.59
N GLY A 87 -19.08 -5.62 0.63
CA GLY A 87 -19.37 -5.25 -0.76
C GLY A 87 -19.20 -3.76 -1.06
N GLY A 88 -18.72 -2.98 -0.12
CA GLY A 88 -18.44 -1.55 -0.30
C GLY A 88 -17.26 -1.24 -1.27
N GLY A 89 -16.64 -2.25 -1.85
CA GLY A 89 -15.50 -2.10 -2.75
C GLY A 89 -14.23 -1.66 -2.03
N TYR A 90 -13.26 -1.17 -2.81
CA TYR A 90 -12.01 -0.62 -2.29
C TYR A 90 -12.29 0.52 -1.30
N GLY A 91 -11.71 0.42 -0.11
CA GLY A 91 -11.93 1.39 0.97
C GLY A 91 -13.12 1.07 1.88
N GLY A 92 -14.10 0.26 1.47
CA GLY A 92 -15.21 -0.27 2.27
C GLY A 92 -15.51 0.43 3.59
N SER A 93 -15.29 -0.26 4.70
CA SER A 93 -15.43 0.27 6.07
C SER A 93 -14.18 0.97 6.62
N ALA A 94 -13.06 0.96 5.88
CA ALA A 94 -11.77 1.47 6.36
C ALA A 94 -11.84 2.91 6.90
N GLY A 95 -12.56 3.79 6.21
CA GLY A 95 -12.70 5.18 6.65
C GLY A 95 -13.33 5.31 8.03
N PHE A 96 -14.30 4.48 8.35
CA PHE A 96 -14.97 4.49 9.66
C PHE A 96 -14.10 3.87 10.74
N ASP A 97 -13.43 2.76 10.46
CA ASP A 97 -12.52 2.09 11.39
C ASP A 97 -11.36 3.03 11.78
N ILE A 98 -10.71 3.64 10.79
CA ILE A 98 -9.62 4.60 11.01
C ILE A 98 -10.11 5.82 11.81
N ALA A 99 -11.32 6.34 11.51
CA ALA A 99 -11.90 7.43 12.27
C ALA A 99 -12.22 7.06 13.74
N LEU A 100 -12.62 5.82 14.01
CA LEU A 100 -12.82 5.32 15.38
C LEU A 100 -11.49 5.20 16.13
N TRP A 101 -10.43 4.77 15.49
CA TRP A 101 -9.09 4.76 16.09
C TRP A 101 -8.56 6.18 16.34
N ASP A 102 -8.79 7.12 15.42
CA ASP A 102 -8.44 8.52 15.63
C ASP A 102 -9.17 9.10 16.85
N LEU A 103 -10.47 8.76 17.04
CA LEU A 103 -11.22 9.09 18.25
C LEU A 103 -10.63 8.45 19.50
N ALA A 104 -10.19 7.21 19.42
CA ALA A 104 -9.59 6.52 20.57
C ALA A 104 -8.30 7.22 21.02
N GLY A 105 -7.43 7.58 20.08
CA GLY A 105 -6.22 8.35 20.35
C GLY A 105 -6.52 9.69 21.00
N LYS A 106 -7.46 10.45 20.45
CA LYS A 106 -7.90 11.75 20.98
C LYS A 106 -8.53 11.63 22.37
N ALA A 107 -9.34 10.59 22.59
CA ALA A 107 -9.96 10.35 23.89
C ALA A 107 -8.95 9.94 24.97
N ALA A 108 -7.90 9.23 24.59
CA ALA A 108 -6.80 8.87 25.48
C ALA A 108 -5.78 10.02 25.69
N GLY A 109 -5.78 11.03 24.81
CA GLY A 109 -4.74 12.07 24.79
C GLY A 109 -3.39 11.57 24.32
N GLU A 110 -3.36 10.45 23.57
CA GLU A 110 -2.15 9.76 23.14
C GLU A 110 -2.15 9.53 21.63
N PRO A 111 -0.97 9.62 20.96
CA PRO A 111 -0.84 9.20 19.59
C PRO A 111 -1.04 7.68 19.47
N LEU A 112 -1.60 7.21 18.34
CA LEU A 112 -1.88 5.79 18.13
C LEU A 112 -0.65 4.90 18.23
N VAL A 113 0.53 5.41 17.86
CA VAL A 113 1.78 4.67 18.00
C VAL A 113 2.04 4.23 19.44
N ASN A 114 1.71 5.07 20.43
CA ASN A 114 1.82 4.73 21.85
C ASN A 114 0.78 3.70 22.28
N ILE A 115 -0.47 3.86 21.79
CA ILE A 115 -1.58 2.92 22.09
C ILE A 115 -1.28 1.52 21.56
N PHE A 116 -0.66 1.42 20.38
CA PHE A 116 -0.26 0.13 19.79
C PHE A 116 1.06 -0.42 20.33
N GLY A 117 1.67 0.23 21.31
CA GLY A 117 2.91 -0.22 21.93
C GLY A 117 4.13 -0.05 21.02
N GLY A 118 4.05 0.82 20.02
CA GLY A 118 5.16 1.16 19.14
C GLY A 118 6.26 1.94 19.83
N GLY A 119 7.47 1.84 19.31
CA GLY A 119 8.64 2.55 19.81
C GLY A 119 8.95 3.83 19.02
N ASP A 120 9.98 4.56 19.48
CA ASP A 120 10.46 5.80 18.86
C ASP A 120 11.34 5.53 17.60
N SER A 121 11.01 4.52 16.81
CA SER A 121 11.79 4.17 15.62
C SER A 121 11.53 5.16 14.50
N ALA A 122 12.59 5.77 13.98
CA ALA A 122 12.52 6.53 12.75
C ALA A 122 12.24 5.57 11.57
N VAL A 123 11.35 5.98 10.67
CA VAL A 123 11.05 5.26 9.43
C VAL A 123 11.82 5.91 8.28
N VAL A 124 12.56 5.12 7.52
CA VAL A 124 13.25 5.61 6.31
C VAL A 124 12.25 5.68 5.16
N PRO A 125 11.92 6.87 4.65
CA PRO A 125 11.06 7.00 3.48
C PRO A 125 11.83 6.63 2.21
N TYR A 126 11.12 6.10 1.22
CA TYR A 126 11.68 5.89 -0.11
C TYR A 126 10.89 6.61 -1.21
N ALA A 127 11.58 7.05 -2.25
CA ALA A 127 10.94 7.59 -3.44
C ALA A 127 10.40 6.46 -4.31
N SER A 128 9.07 6.36 -4.44
CA SER A 128 8.43 5.34 -5.28
C SER A 128 8.25 5.84 -6.70
N LEU A 129 9.00 5.28 -7.65
CA LEU A 129 9.02 5.70 -9.05
C LEU A 129 8.11 4.80 -9.89
N ILE A 130 6.87 5.24 -10.09
CA ILE A 130 5.83 4.45 -10.78
C ILE A 130 5.77 4.69 -12.29
N GLN A 131 6.42 5.74 -12.80
CA GLN A 131 6.43 6.08 -14.21
C GLN A 131 7.39 5.16 -14.99
N LEU A 132 6.98 4.77 -16.20
CA LEU A 132 7.88 4.12 -17.16
C LEU A 132 8.98 5.09 -17.58
N SER A 133 10.21 4.60 -17.69
CA SER A 133 11.32 5.37 -18.24
C SER A 133 12.41 4.46 -18.77
N VAL A 134 13.24 4.99 -19.67
CA VAL A 134 14.44 4.28 -20.13
C VAL A 134 15.50 4.26 -19.04
N PRO A 135 16.44 3.30 -19.06
CA PRO A 135 17.45 3.13 -18.00
C PRO A 135 18.25 4.40 -17.67
N SER A 136 18.70 5.14 -18.69
CA SER A 136 19.49 6.38 -18.49
C SER A 136 18.72 7.49 -17.77
N GLU A 137 17.45 7.71 -18.17
CA GLU A 137 16.58 8.69 -17.50
C GLU A 137 16.31 8.31 -16.05
N ARG A 138 16.19 7.01 -15.77
CA ARG A 138 16.00 6.50 -14.43
C ARG A 138 17.25 6.73 -13.56
N ALA A 139 18.44 6.52 -14.12
CA ALA A 139 19.70 6.78 -13.45
C ALA A 139 19.88 8.29 -13.13
N GLU A 140 19.57 9.17 -14.08
CA GLU A 140 19.58 10.61 -13.84
C GLU A 140 18.58 11.04 -12.77
N GLN A 141 17.39 10.46 -12.75
CA GLN A 141 16.38 10.71 -11.72
C GLN A 141 16.86 10.25 -10.34
N ALA A 142 17.46 9.08 -10.25
CA ALA A 142 18.03 8.55 -9.01
C ALA A 142 19.16 9.43 -8.47
N THR A 143 20.06 9.90 -9.35
CA THR A 143 21.11 10.85 -8.99
C THR A 143 20.56 12.16 -8.43
N ARG A 144 19.52 12.69 -9.05
CA ARG A 144 18.85 13.90 -8.56
C ARG A 144 18.23 13.69 -7.18
N LEU A 145 17.51 12.57 -6.97
CA LEU A 145 16.91 12.23 -5.68
C LEU A 145 17.97 12.03 -4.59
N ALA A 146 19.09 11.40 -4.91
CA ALA A 146 20.22 11.29 -3.98
C ALA A 146 20.77 12.68 -3.58
N GLY A 147 20.89 13.60 -4.55
CA GLY A 147 21.26 15.00 -4.29
C GLY A 147 20.25 15.78 -3.45
N GLU A 148 18.97 15.40 -3.46
CA GLU A 148 17.91 15.95 -2.61
C GLU A 148 17.89 15.33 -1.19
N GLY A 149 18.71 14.32 -0.93
CA GLY A 149 18.83 13.67 0.38
C GLY A 149 18.00 12.40 0.56
N TRP A 150 17.37 11.88 -0.50
CA TRP A 150 16.70 10.59 -0.45
C TRP A 150 17.71 9.46 -0.23
N GLN A 151 17.41 8.57 0.72
CA GLN A 151 18.25 7.43 1.07
C GLN A 151 17.80 6.12 0.44
N ALA A 152 16.59 6.09 -0.11
CA ALA A 152 16.01 4.90 -0.67
C ALA A 152 15.07 5.22 -1.86
N ILE A 153 15.04 4.30 -2.84
CA ILE A 153 14.27 4.43 -4.08
C ILE A 153 13.64 3.08 -4.45
N LYS A 154 12.39 3.09 -4.91
CA LYS A 154 11.73 1.90 -5.46
C LYS A 154 11.49 2.06 -6.96
N LEU A 155 12.08 1.16 -7.75
CA LEU A 155 11.99 1.11 -9.20
C LEU A 155 10.84 0.17 -9.64
N ARG A 156 10.37 0.32 -10.88
CA ARG A 156 9.41 -0.60 -11.50
C ARG A 156 10.10 -1.45 -12.56
N LEU A 157 9.87 -2.78 -12.50
CA LEU A 157 10.30 -3.73 -13.52
C LEU A 157 9.08 -4.12 -14.35
N HIS A 158 9.13 -3.80 -15.66
CA HIS A 158 7.96 -3.93 -16.52
C HIS A 158 8.30 -4.17 -17.99
N HIS A 159 9.57 -4.37 -18.27
CA HIS A 159 10.03 -4.63 -19.62
C HIS A 159 9.72 -6.06 -20.06
N ASP A 160 9.73 -6.29 -21.38
CA ASP A 160 9.43 -7.61 -21.95
C ASP A 160 10.50 -8.64 -21.58
N THR A 161 11.74 -8.20 -21.42
CA THR A 161 12.87 -9.07 -21.13
C THR A 161 13.50 -8.80 -19.76
N ILE A 162 14.07 -9.85 -19.15
CA ILE A 162 14.86 -9.72 -17.91
C ILE A 162 16.04 -8.77 -18.13
N SER A 163 16.69 -8.83 -19.28
CA SER A 163 17.87 -8.00 -19.57
C SER A 163 17.57 -6.52 -19.52
N GLU A 164 16.42 -6.07 -20.04
CA GLU A 164 16.00 -4.68 -20.01
C GLU A 164 15.66 -4.22 -18.58
N ASP A 165 14.96 -5.05 -17.80
CA ASP A 165 14.68 -4.79 -16.40
C ASP A 165 15.98 -4.63 -15.60
N LEU A 166 16.92 -5.55 -15.76
CA LEU A 166 18.20 -5.54 -15.05
C LEU A 166 19.08 -4.37 -15.48
N GLU A 167 19.04 -3.96 -16.74
CA GLU A 167 19.81 -2.82 -17.22
C GLU A 167 19.37 -1.53 -16.51
N THR A 168 18.07 -1.35 -16.27
CA THR A 168 17.57 -0.22 -15.48
C THR A 168 18.16 -0.21 -14.06
N VAL A 169 18.20 -1.37 -13.41
CA VAL A 169 18.75 -1.47 -12.05
C VAL A 169 20.26 -1.24 -12.02
N ARG A 170 21.00 -1.80 -13.00
CA ARG A 170 22.47 -1.60 -13.10
C ARG A 170 22.83 -0.12 -13.27
N GLN A 171 22.20 0.57 -14.23
CA GLN A 171 22.49 1.99 -14.46
C GLN A 171 22.12 2.86 -13.25
N VAL A 172 21.04 2.54 -12.55
CA VAL A 172 20.72 3.25 -11.30
C VAL A 172 21.78 2.95 -10.24
N ARG A 173 22.18 1.69 -10.04
CA ARG A 173 23.23 1.32 -9.06
C ARG A 173 24.57 1.98 -9.39
N GLU A 174 24.96 2.01 -10.66
CA GLU A 174 26.17 2.70 -11.10
C GLU A 174 26.12 4.21 -10.82
N ALA A 175 24.96 4.84 -11.01
CA ALA A 175 24.78 6.27 -10.81
C ALA A 175 24.77 6.70 -9.33
N VAL A 176 24.20 5.89 -8.43
CA VAL A 176 24.04 6.25 -7.01
C VAL A 176 25.01 5.52 -6.07
N GLY A 177 25.75 4.54 -6.58
CA GLY A 177 26.68 3.72 -5.76
C GLY A 177 25.95 2.97 -4.65
N ASP A 178 26.66 2.68 -3.56
CA ASP A 178 26.12 1.93 -2.41
C ASP A 178 25.40 2.83 -1.37
N THR A 179 25.34 4.13 -1.63
CA THR A 179 24.78 5.09 -0.66
C THR A 179 23.26 5.12 -0.65
N MET A 180 22.61 4.62 -1.69
CA MET A 180 21.16 4.57 -1.81
C MET A 180 20.65 3.12 -1.79
N THR A 181 19.66 2.87 -0.93
CA THR A 181 18.93 1.60 -0.92
C THR A 181 18.04 1.54 -2.16
N ILE A 182 18.21 0.49 -2.98
CA ILE A 182 17.37 0.25 -4.16
C ILE A 182 16.42 -0.91 -3.86
N MET A 183 15.15 -0.68 -4.07
CA MET A 183 14.10 -1.68 -4.06
C MET A 183 13.47 -1.76 -5.45
N VAL A 184 12.89 -2.87 -5.79
CA VAL A 184 12.20 -3.07 -7.08
C VAL A 184 10.82 -3.66 -6.87
N ASP A 185 9.89 -3.31 -7.76
CA ASP A 185 8.53 -3.81 -7.77
C ASP A 185 8.17 -4.30 -9.18
N ALA A 186 7.80 -5.56 -9.29
CA ALA A 186 7.41 -6.19 -10.53
C ALA A 186 5.90 -6.09 -10.81
N ASN A 187 5.09 -5.63 -9.85
CA ASN A 187 3.65 -5.44 -9.93
C ASN A 187 2.86 -6.64 -10.50
N GLN A 188 3.33 -7.88 -10.25
CA GLN A 188 2.70 -9.09 -10.77
C GLN A 188 1.48 -9.53 -9.94
N ALA A 189 1.30 -9.02 -8.72
CA ALA A 189 0.15 -9.36 -7.88
C ALA A 189 -1.19 -9.00 -8.53
N GLN A 190 -1.23 -7.97 -9.36
CA GLN A 190 -2.41 -7.55 -10.11
C GLN A 190 -2.62 -8.35 -11.39
N SER A 191 -1.60 -9.08 -11.87
CA SER A 191 -1.61 -9.84 -13.13
C SER A 191 -2.42 -11.13 -13.07
N ALA A 192 -3.17 -11.37 -11.99
CA ALA A 192 -3.94 -12.58 -11.79
C ALA A 192 -5.09 -12.78 -12.80
N THR A 193 -5.42 -11.75 -13.59
CA THR A 193 -6.53 -11.79 -14.54
C THR A 193 -6.12 -11.61 -15.98
N PRO A 194 -6.72 -12.39 -16.93
CA PRO A 194 -6.36 -12.36 -18.35
C PRO A 194 -6.61 -11.02 -19.06
N TRP A 195 -7.40 -10.14 -18.45
CA TRP A 195 -7.77 -8.86 -19.04
C TRP A 195 -6.80 -7.71 -18.67
N GLN A 196 -5.84 -7.98 -17.78
CA GLN A 196 -4.82 -6.98 -17.45
C GLN A 196 -3.65 -7.14 -18.43
N PRO A 197 -3.47 -6.20 -19.37
CA PRO A 197 -2.36 -6.27 -20.32
C PRO A 197 -1.03 -6.04 -19.61
N GLY A 198 0.03 -6.67 -20.10
CA GLY A 198 1.38 -6.53 -19.60
C GLY A 198 2.15 -7.83 -19.60
N VAL A 199 3.43 -7.74 -19.34
CA VAL A 199 4.31 -8.91 -19.24
C VAL A 199 3.97 -9.66 -17.97
N ARG A 200 3.69 -10.95 -18.09
CA ARG A 200 3.44 -11.84 -16.97
C ARG A 200 4.68 -12.64 -16.65
N TRP A 201 5.02 -12.62 -15.37
CA TRP A 201 6.11 -13.45 -14.90
C TRP A 201 5.61 -14.83 -14.49
N ASP A 202 6.34 -15.83 -14.92
CA ASP A 202 6.28 -17.18 -14.36
C ASP A 202 7.35 -17.33 -13.27
N PHE A 203 7.33 -18.48 -12.60
CA PHE A 203 8.31 -18.79 -11.55
C PHE A 203 9.75 -18.75 -12.06
N ALA A 204 10.01 -19.22 -13.28
CA ALA A 204 11.37 -19.26 -13.84
C ALA A 204 11.92 -17.83 -14.04
N ARG A 205 11.09 -16.92 -14.57
CA ARG A 205 11.45 -15.52 -14.72
C ARG A 205 11.65 -14.85 -13.37
N ALA A 206 10.74 -15.05 -12.41
CA ALA A 206 10.85 -14.47 -11.07
C ALA A 206 12.15 -14.89 -10.38
N LEU A 207 12.47 -16.19 -10.41
CA LEU A 207 13.70 -16.73 -9.80
C LEU A 207 14.96 -16.20 -10.50
N ALA A 208 14.99 -16.19 -11.83
CA ALA A 208 16.13 -15.68 -12.57
C ALA A 208 16.37 -14.19 -12.27
N THR A 209 15.31 -13.39 -12.26
CA THR A 209 15.38 -11.95 -11.92
C THR A 209 15.84 -11.76 -10.49
N ALA A 210 15.27 -12.48 -9.51
CA ALA A 210 15.65 -12.35 -8.10
C ALA A 210 17.14 -12.60 -7.86
N LYS A 211 17.71 -13.64 -8.47
CA LYS A 211 19.14 -13.97 -8.35
C LYS A 211 20.07 -12.89 -8.91
N GLU A 212 19.70 -12.26 -10.02
CA GLU A 212 20.47 -11.16 -10.58
C GLU A 212 20.35 -9.87 -9.72
N LEU A 213 19.14 -9.60 -9.20
CA LEU A 213 18.90 -8.46 -8.32
C LEU A 213 19.65 -8.59 -6.98
N GLU A 214 19.79 -9.81 -6.47
CA GLU A 214 20.59 -10.09 -5.28
C GLU A 214 22.05 -9.69 -5.49
N GLN A 215 22.65 -10.01 -6.65
CA GLN A 215 24.01 -9.62 -7.01
C GLN A 215 24.18 -8.11 -7.18
N LEU A 216 23.11 -7.41 -7.56
CA LEU A 216 23.09 -5.94 -7.68
C LEU A 216 22.83 -5.23 -6.34
N GLY A 217 22.75 -5.97 -5.23
CA GLY A 217 22.52 -5.43 -3.90
C GLY A 217 21.16 -4.75 -3.74
N VAL A 218 20.14 -5.23 -4.44
CA VAL A 218 18.75 -4.78 -4.27
C VAL A 218 18.24 -5.21 -2.90
N TYR A 219 17.47 -4.37 -2.22
CA TYR A 219 17.00 -4.63 -0.87
C TYR A 219 15.82 -5.59 -0.81
N TRP A 220 14.84 -5.44 -1.73
CA TRP A 220 13.75 -6.40 -1.93
C TRP A 220 13.26 -6.43 -3.38
N LEU A 221 12.61 -7.55 -3.74
CA LEU A 221 11.78 -7.70 -4.93
C LEU A 221 10.31 -7.79 -4.48
N GLU A 222 9.49 -6.81 -4.88
CA GLU A 222 8.09 -6.69 -4.54
C GLU A 222 7.21 -7.32 -5.61
N GLU A 223 6.18 -8.05 -5.18
CA GLU A 223 5.15 -8.66 -6.01
C GLU A 223 5.67 -9.39 -7.28
N PRO A 224 6.61 -10.34 -7.16
CA PRO A 224 7.21 -11.01 -8.33
C PRO A 224 6.26 -12.00 -9.03
N LEU A 225 5.15 -12.40 -8.40
CA LEU A 225 4.19 -13.38 -8.86
C LEU A 225 2.74 -12.96 -8.53
N PRO A 226 1.72 -13.58 -9.14
CA PRO A 226 0.33 -13.32 -8.81
C PRO A 226 0.04 -13.48 -7.31
N ARG A 227 -0.72 -12.57 -6.71
CA ARG A 227 -0.92 -12.46 -5.24
C ARG A 227 -1.45 -13.71 -4.54
N TYR A 228 -2.09 -14.62 -5.27
CA TYR A 228 -2.59 -15.88 -4.71
C TYR A 228 -1.71 -17.11 -5.00
N ALA A 229 -0.57 -16.90 -5.66
CA ALA A 229 0.41 -17.96 -5.91
C ALA A 229 1.30 -18.20 -4.67
N PHE A 230 0.70 -18.31 -3.48
CA PHE A 230 1.40 -18.39 -2.21
C PHE A 230 2.49 -19.46 -2.18
N ASP A 231 2.19 -20.65 -2.69
CA ASP A 231 3.14 -21.77 -2.71
C ASP A 231 4.37 -21.47 -3.61
N ASP A 232 4.15 -20.81 -4.76
CA ASP A 232 5.25 -20.41 -5.64
C ASP A 232 6.03 -19.22 -5.08
N ILE A 233 5.37 -18.28 -4.39
CA ILE A 233 6.05 -17.16 -3.75
C ILE A 233 6.91 -17.65 -2.58
N ALA A 234 6.39 -18.52 -1.72
CA ALA A 234 7.16 -19.15 -0.64
C ALA A 234 8.37 -19.93 -1.17
N ARG A 235 8.17 -20.71 -2.25
CA ARG A 235 9.26 -21.42 -2.92
C ARG A 235 10.30 -20.47 -3.53
N LEU A 236 9.89 -19.32 -4.02
CA LEU A 236 10.81 -18.29 -4.53
C LEU A 236 11.61 -17.68 -3.36
N ASN A 237 10.94 -17.39 -2.26
CA ASN A 237 11.56 -16.87 -1.05
C ASN A 237 12.66 -17.82 -0.52
N ASP A 238 12.36 -19.11 -0.44
CA ASP A 238 13.35 -20.14 -0.06
C ASP A 238 14.52 -20.28 -1.05
N ALA A 239 14.32 -19.97 -2.34
CA ALA A 239 15.29 -20.20 -3.40
C ALA A 239 16.26 -19.05 -3.66
N THR A 240 16.13 -17.92 -2.95
CA THR A 240 16.97 -16.72 -3.09
C THR A 240 17.30 -16.12 -1.72
N GLY A 241 18.43 -15.42 -1.61
CA GLY A 241 18.76 -14.61 -0.44
C GLY A 241 18.20 -13.17 -0.53
N LEU A 242 17.58 -12.81 -1.67
CA LEU A 242 16.90 -11.53 -1.82
C LEU A 242 15.56 -11.54 -1.07
N ARG A 243 15.29 -10.50 -0.29
CA ARG A 243 13.98 -10.36 0.37
C ARG A 243 12.86 -10.27 -0.63
N ILE A 244 11.80 -11.05 -0.42
CA ILE A 244 10.57 -10.98 -1.21
C ILE A 244 9.52 -10.17 -0.42
N ALA A 245 8.94 -9.16 -1.07
CA ALA A 245 7.97 -8.26 -0.46
C ALA A 245 6.61 -8.36 -1.18
N GLY A 246 5.52 -8.11 -0.44
CA GLY A 246 4.19 -8.06 -1.03
C GLY A 246 3.08 -8.00 0.00
N GLY A 247 1.84 -8.04 -0.48
CA GLY A 247 0.66 -8.01 0.38
C GLY A 247 -0.22 -6.78 0.24
N GLU A 248 0.21 -5.72 -0.47
CA GLU A 248 -0.60 -4.50 -0.62
C GLU A 248 -1.96 -4.76 -1.29
N ASN A 249 -2.04 -5.80 -2.13
CA ASN A 249 -3.25 -6.20 -2.86
C ASN A 249 -4.03 -7.35 -2.18
N ASN A 250 -3.58 -7.83 -1.04
CA ASN A 250 -4.18 -8.94 -0.31
C ASN A 250 -5.18 -8.43 0.74
N VAL A 251 -6.19 -9.24 1.05
CA VAL A 251 -7.30 -8.83 1.91
C VAL A 251 -7.57 -9.82 3.05
N GLY A 252 -7.87 -9.25 4.22
CA GLY A 252 -8.35 -10.01 5.36
C GLY A 252 -7.25 -10.75 6.13
N LEU A 253 -7.49 -10.88 7.41
CA LEU A 253 -6.58 -11.51 8.38
C LEU A 253 -6.18 -12.96 7.99
N HIS A 254 -7.08 -13.70 7.33
CA HIS A 254 -6.81 -15.08 6.94
C HIS A 254 -5.71 -15.21 5.88
N GLU A 255 -5.61 -14.27 4.91
CA GLU A 255 -4.54 -14.28 3.92
C GLU A 255 -3.19 -13.94 4.59
N PHE A 256 -3.14 -12.90 5.42
CA PHE A 256 -1.92 -12.55 6.15
C PHE A 256 -1.49 -13.62 7.16
N THR A 257 -2.46 -14.30 7.81
CA THR A 257 -2.14 -15.45 8.67
C THR A 257 -1.50 -16.58 7.88
N ARG A 258 -1.97 -16.84 6.66
CA ARG A 258 -1.37 -17.83 5.77
C ARG A 258 0.04 -17.41 5.36
N MET A 259 0.22 -16.15 4.92
CA MET A 259 1.52 -15.62 4.53
C MET A 259 2.56 -15.76 5.65
N LEU A 260 2.18 -15.45 6.90
CA LEU A 260 3.06 -15.59 8.06
C LEU A 260 3.38 -17.06 8.41
N ARG A 261 2.43 -17.97 8.23
CA ARG A 261 2.64 -19.40 8.56
C ARG A 261 3.47 -20.15 7.53
N GLU A 262 3.39 -19.72 6.30
CA GLU A 262 4.01 -20.38 5.14
C GLU A 262 5.26 -19.62 4.64
N ASP A 263 5.71 -18.59 5.39
CA ASP A 263 6.87 -17.74 5.06
C ASP A 263 6.83 -17.23 3.60
N VAL A 264 5.63 -16.76 3.18
CA VAL A 264 5.40 -16.34 1.79
C VAL A 264 6.22 -15.11 1.43
N TYR A 265 6.32 -14.14 2.34
CA TYR A 265 7.06 -12.89 2.16
C TYR A 265 7.94 -12.59 3.38
N ASP A 266 9.15 -12.05 3.14
CA ASP A 266 10.00 -11.49 4.19
C ASP A 266 9.50 -10.12 4.66
N VAL A 267 8.87 -9.37 3.75
CA VAL A 267 8.33 -8.03 4.01
C VAL A 267 6.85 -8.00 3.66
N LEU A 268 6.00 -7.93 4.68
CA LEU A 268 4.56 -7.77 4.51
C LEU A 268 4.19 -6.29 4.38
N GLN A 269 3.36 -5.98 3.40
CA GLN A 269 2.93 -4.62 3.06
C GLN A 269 1.39 -4.48 3.14
N PRO A 270 0.80 -4.58 4.36
CA PRO A 270 -0.65 -4.45 4.52
C PRO A 270 -1.11 -3.02 4.19
N GLU A 271 -2.11 -2.90 3.31
CA GLU A 271 -2.74 -1.62 2.96
C GLU A 271 -4.05 -1.47 3.74
N SER A 272 -4.11 -0.52 4.65
CA SER A 272 -5.26 -0.34 5.56
C SER A 272 -6.59 -0.08 4.84
N LEU A 273 -6.57 0.57 3.68
CA LEU A 273 -7.77 0.77 2.87
C LEU A 273 -8.28 -0.53 2.24
N VAL A 274 -7.37 -1.39 1.82
CA VAL A 274 -7.68 -2.71 1.24
C VAL A 274 -8.16 -3.67 2.32
N LEU A 275 -7.53 -3.61 3.50
CA LEU A 275 -7.87 -4.42 4.68
C LEU A 275 -9.14 -3.99 5.40
N GLN A 276 -9.81 -2.92 4.97
CA GLN A 276 -11.00 -2.35 5.58
C GLN A 276 -10.76 -1.70 6.95
N GLY A 277 -9.53 -1.35 7.29
CA GLY A 277 -9.17 -0.60 8.49
C GLY A 277 -7.89 -1.08 9.16
N ILE A 278 -7.73 -0.65 10.40
CA ILE A 278 -6.60 -1.02 11.28
C ILE A 278 -6.95 -2.27 12.12
N THR A 279 -8.24 -2.45 12.43
CA THR A 279 -8.72 -3.52 13.32
C THR A 279 -8.69 -4.91 12.67
N THR A 280 -8.75 -5.00 11.35
CA THR A 280 -8.89 -6.29 10.60
C THR A 280 -7.60 -6.81 10.04
#